data_185a11a902fd2ece298329a3d34ed924
#
_entry.id   185a11a902fd2ece298329a3d34ed924
#
_cell.length_a   1.000
_cell.length_b   1.000
_cell.length_c   1.000
_cell.angle_alpha   90.00
_cell.angle_beta   90.00
_cell.angle_gamma   90.00
#
_symmetry.space_group_name_H-M   'P 1'
#
loop_
_entity.id
_entity.type
_entity.pdbx_description
1 polymer ?
#
loop_
_entity_poly.entity_id
_entity_poly.type
_entity_poly.pdbx_seq_one_letter_code
_entity_poly.pdbx_strand_id
1 'polypeptide(L)'
;MTAGDRSGGEATARLRARAQTWWHQFPVPLRDLARIRLIAMVGAGGVLYLTPMVFHQEAFSASSVTTGLALAALAGTGGRLLSGVLLDRGLSCSWPVLLACLSALLGDTILFGAEGFGGYVGGQLLLGIAMGLYWPAIELAVPLGCPPIPSARGFALVRSADALGVVSGAMVGALLAAQGQLRGIYLVDIGCLLMVIVLLWRRPLPQTQRKRQLEGSSPVGRWLPPLLPILAVTVLATALPALMQSALPLDLVRGSLQRSPLPQSLGALTIGLQLGLLMLIQWPVGQALAKRPVGTGLTLSLGSFAVGCSLLAASAFSAHGMVLMLLAQLPLALGEAAFLPTATEAVVELSPRRHQGLAMALFSQCFAISAFAAPLLAGQLLDQQRHGVGLWLGMAALCVAGLPLVGQVERFQRRNLLQVLSTAGGDLEGEGGREILYRFDTKGKSGSATPTSDNSGSNNTASATTASDSNATSSSQDSGQT
;
A
#
# COMPACT_ATOMS: atom_id res chain seq x y z
N MET A 1 26.11 3.28 -41.37
CA MET A 1 25.88 2.88 -39.95
C MET A 1 26.71 3.82 -39.08
N THR A 2 26.09 4.84 -38.55
CA THR A 2 26.72 5.98 -37.89
C THR A 2 27.04 5.65 -36.43
N ALA A 3 28.07 6.27 -35.86
CA ALA A 3 28.57 6.06 -34.49
C ALA A 3 27.51 6.21 -33.37
N GLY A 4 26.39 6.86 -33.67
CA GLY A 4 25.25 7.04 -32.74
C GLY A 4 24.45 5.76 -32.43
N ASP A 5 24.46 4.78 -33.34
CA ASP A 5 23.69 3.55 -33.17
C ASP A 5 24.39 2.53 -32.24
N ARG A 6 25.73 2.61 -32.16
CA ARG A 6 26.55 1.75 -31.27
C ARG A 6 26.46 2.19 -29.81
N SER A 7 26.40 3.49 -29.54
CA SER A 7 26.29 4.01 -28.16
C SER A 7 24.95 3.70 -27.51
N GLY A 8 23.84 3.69 -28.26
CA GLY A 8 22.52 3.31 -27.79
C GLY A 8 22.43 1.80 -27.43
N GLY A 9 23.06 0.94 -28.24
CA GLY A 9 23.11 -0.50 -28.00
C GLY A 9 23.91 -0.90 -26.75
N GLU A 10 25.05 -0.23 -26.51
CA GLU A 10 25.86 -0.47 -25.30
C GLU A 10 25.18 0.04 -24.02
N ALA A 11 24.51 1.18 -24.06
CA ALA A 11 23.78 1.71 -22.91
C ALA A 11 22.61 0.78 -22.51
N THR A 12 21.86 0.28 -23.49
CA THR A 12 20.77 -0.68 -23.26
C THR A 12 21.28 -2.03 -22.75
N ALA A 13 22.43 -2.53 -23.27
CA ALA A 13 23.04 -3.75 -22.77
C ALA A 13 23.54 -3.60 -21.32
N ARG A 14 24.14 -2.48 -20.96
CA ARG A 14 24.58 -2.18 -19.57
C ARG A 14 23.39 -2.07 -18.61
N LEU A 15 22.28 -1.44 -19.03
CA LEU A 15 21.05 -1.36 -18.23
C LEU A 15 20.44 -2.76 -18.02
N ARG A 16 20.37 -3.59 -19.06
CA ARG A 16 19.89 -4.98 -18.95
C ARG A 16 20.76 -5.82 -18.01
N ALA A 17 22.08 -5.72 -18.12
CA ALA A 17 23.00 -6.43 -17.24
C ALA A 17 22.84 -5.99 -15.78
N ARG A 18 22.71 -4.68 -15.50
CA ARG A 18 22.43 -4.15 -14.15
C ARG A 18 21.08 -4.64 -13.62
N ALA A 19 20.03 -4.60 -14.43
CA ALA A 19 18.70 -5.09 -14.04
C ALA A 19 18.72 -6.61 -13.74
N GLN A 20 19.42 -7.40 -14.54
CA GLN A 20 19.59 -8.84 -14.28
C GLN A 20 20.35 -9.11 -12.99
N THR A 21 21.47 -8.40 -12.76
CA THR A 21 22.26 -8.52 -11.53
C THR A 21 21.42 -8.15 -10.30
N TRP A 22 20.65 -7.05 -10.39
CA TRP A 22 19.73 -6.62 -9.34
C TRP A 22 18.64 -7.66 -9.06
N TRP A 23 18.03 -8.25 -10.11
CA TRP A 23 17.00 -9.29 -9.98
C TRP A 23 17.53 -10.56 -9.32
N HIS A 24 18.77 -10.95 -9.64
CA HIS A 24 19.41 -12.14 -9.08
C HIS A 24 19.81 -12.01 -7.61
N GLN A 25 19.80 -10.80 -7.03
CA GLN A 25 20.03 -10.59 -5.59
C GLN A 25 18.88 -11.13 -4.72
N PHE A 26 17.71 -11.37 -5.30
CA PHE A 26 16.56 -11.88 -4.57
C PHE A 26 16.48 -13.40 -4.62
N PRO A 27 16.10 -14.08 -3.51
CA PRO A 27 15.86 -15.52 -3.50
C PRO A 27 14.84 -15.97 -4.54
N VAL A 28 14.99 -17.20 -5.06
CA VAL A 28 14.07 -17.75 -6.09
C VAL A 28 12.60 -17.71 -5.65
N PRO A 29 12.21 -18.13 -4.40
CA PRO A 29 10.82 -18.08 -3.97
C PRO A 29 10.24 -16.68 -4.02
N LEU A 30 11.03 -15.66 -3.64
CA LEU A 30 10.58 -14.28 -3.66
C LEU A 30 10.42 -13.71 -5.07
N ARG A 31 11.31 -14.11 -6.01
CA ARG A 31 11.18 -13.73 -7.42
C ARG A 31 9.95 -14.35 -8.07
N ASP A 32 9.64 -15.60 -7.74
CA ASP A 32 8.43 -16.26 -8.23
C ASP A 32 7.17 -15.64 -7.64
N LEU A 33 7.19 -15.29 -6.35
CA LEU A 33 6.12 -14.55 -5.70
C LEU A 33 5.88 -13.18 -6.37
N ALA A 34 6.95 -12.43 -6.66
CA ALA A 34 6.84 -11.14 -7.35
C ALA A 34 6.27 -11.29 -8.78
N ARG A 35 6.59 -12.37 -9.51
CA ARG A 35 6.00 -12.66 -10.83
C ARG A 35 4.51 -12.99 -10.72
N ILE A 36 4.12 -13.85 -9.77
CA ILE A 36 2.72 -14.19 -9.49
C ILE A 36 1.96 -12.91 -9.18
N ARG A 37 2.52 -12.06 -8.36
CA ARG A 37 1.94 -10.79 -7.94
C ARG A 37 1.76 -9.83 -9.11
N LEU A 38 2.81 -9.64 -9.92
CA LEU A 38 2.75 -8.80 -11.12
C LEU A 38 1.62 -9.24 -12.06
N ILE A 39 1.57 -10.53 -12.38
CA ILE A 39 0.59 -11.06 -13.33
C ILE A 39 -0.83 -10.94 -12.77
N ALA A 40 -1.04 -11.33 -11.51
CA ALA A 40 -2.34 -11.18 -10.85
C ALA A 40 -2.81 -9.72 -10.84
N MET A 41 -1.90 -8.77 -10.61
CA MET A 41 -2.26 -7.36 -10.55
C MET A 41 -2.43 -6.72 -11.93
N VAL A 42 -1.86 -7.27 -13.00
CA VAL A 42 -2.18 -6.85 -14.39
C VAL A 42 -3.65 -7.14 -14.68
N GLY A 43 -4.16 -8.30 -14.35
CA GLY A 43 -5.58 -8.64 -14.50
C GLY A 43 -6.46 -7.79 -13.59
N ALA A 44 -6.23 -7.89 -12.29
CA ALA A 44 -7.03 -7.22 -11.26
C ALA A 44 -7.04 -5.68 -11.42
N GLY A 45 -5.98 -5.05 -11.95
CA GLY A 45 -5.90 -3.59 -12.09
C GLY A 45 -6.99 -3.00 -12.99
N GLY A 46 -7.34 -3.69 -14.08
CA GLY A 46 -8.48 -3.32 -14.90
C GLY A 46 -9.82 -3.51 -14.15
N VAL A 47 -10.01 -4.69 -13.57
CA VAL A 47 -11.26 -5.06 -12.89
C VAL A 47 -11.53 -4.16 -11.69
N LEU A 48 -10.55 -3.92 -10.81
CA LEU A 48 -10.72 -3.14 -9.59
C LEU A 48 -11.15 -1.69 -9.83
N TYR A 49 -10.63 -1.07 -10.90
CA TYR A 49 -10.84 0.36 -11.12
C TYR A 49 -11.87 0.67 -12.21
N LEU A 50 -12.11 -0.24 -13.15
CA LEU A 50 -12.95 0.05 -14.31
C LEU A 50 -14.30 -0.66 -14.30
N THR A 51 -14.53 -1.63 -13.41
CA THR A 51 -15.85 -2.28 -13.23
C THR A 51 -16.99 -1.26 -13.02
N PRO A 52 -16.83 -0.17 -12.22
CA PRO A 52 -17.88 0.83 -12.10
C PRO A 52 -18.29 1.47 -13.45
N MET A 53 -17.31 1.67 -14.36
CA MET A 53 -17.58 2.21 -15.69
C MET A 53 -18.32 1.19 -16.57
N VAL A 54 -17.98 -0.10 -16.48
CA VAL A 54 -18.69 -1.18 -17.20
C VAL A 54 -20.18 -1.16 -16.85
N PHE A 55 -20.52 -1.18 -15.57
CA PHE A 55 -21.92 -1.25 -15.14
C PHE A 55 -22.65 0.09 -15.22
N HIS A 56 -21.92 1.21 -15.30
CA HIS A 56 -22.53 2.48 -15.71
C HIS A 56 -23.01 2.46 -17.16
N GLN A 57 -22.32 1.76 -18.09
CA GLN A 57 -22.79 1.56 -19.47
C GLN A 57 -24.09 0.75 -19.51
N GLU A 58 -24.27 -0.18 -18.58
CA GLU A 58 -25.49 -0.97 -18.41
C GLU A 58 -26.61 -0.21 -17.68
N ALA A 59 -26.52 1.12 -17.61
CA ALA A 59 -27.49 2.00 -16.98
C ALA A 59 -27.74 1.76 -15.47
N PHE A 60 -26.79 1.14 -14.76
CA PHE A 60 -26.89 0.99 -13.31
C PHE A 60 -26.73 2.34 -12.60
N SER A 61 -27.51 2.53 -11.53
CA SER A 61 -27.32 3.68 -10.64
C SER A 61 -25.97 3.60 -9.91
N ALA A 62 -25.44 4.73 -9.43
CA ALA A 62 -24.20 4.71 -8.67
C ALA A 62 -24.35 3.90 -7.38
N SER A 63 -25.51 4.02 -6.72
CA SER A 63 -25.80 3.25 -5.51
C SER A 63 -25.83 1.74 -5.77
N SER A 64 -26.39 1.29 -6.92
CA SER A 64 -26.36 -0.13 -7.29
C SER A 64 -24.94 -0.64 -7.49
N VAL A 65 -24.11 0.11 -8.24
CA VAL A 65 -22.71 -0.27 -8.49
C VAL A 65 -21.92 -0.29 -7.17
N THR A 66 -22.03 0.74 -6.37
CA THR A 66 -21.26 0.82 -5.12
C THR A 66 -21.76 -0.13 -4.04
N THR A 67 -23.06 -0.52 -4.06
CA THR A 67 -23.57 -1.58 -3.19
C THR A 67 -22.93 -2.92 -3.50
N GLY A 68 -22.80 -3.28 -4.78
CA GLY A 68 -22.09 -4.52 -5.15
C GLY A 68 -20.64 -4.54 -4.68
N LEU A 69 -19.91 -3.42 -4.82
CA LEU A 69 -18.53 -3.28 -4.33
C LEU A 69 -18.44 -3.38 -2.81
N ALA A 70 -19.40 -2.78 -2.09
CA ALA A 70 -19.46 -2.88 -0.63
C ALA A 70 -19.73 -4.33 -0.17
N LEU A 71 -20.66 -5.02 -0.82
CA LEU A 71 -20.92 -6.44 -0.55
C LEU A 71 -19.71 -7.31 -0.86
N ALA A 72 -18.93 -6.99 -1.91
CA ALA A 72 -17.65 -7.64 -2.19
C ALA A 72 -16.65 -7.46 -1.03
N ALA A 73 -16.54 -6.26 -0.45
CA ALA A 73 -15.69 -6.01 0.69
C ALA A 73 -16.09 -6.82 1.94
N LEU A 74 -17.40 -6.96 2.16
CA LEU A 74 -17.95 -7.78 3.25
C LEU A 74 -17.63 -9.27 3.01
N ALA A 75 -17.87 -9.79 1.81
CA ALA A 75 -17.53 -11.16 1.42
C ALA A 75 -16.00 -11.41 1.56
N GLY A 76 -15.18 -10.42 1.23
CA GLY A 76 -13.74 -10.45 1.41
C GLY A 76 -13.30 -10.61 2.86
N THR A 77 -14.06 -10.08 3.82
CA THR A 77 -13.79 -10.32 5.25
C THR A 77 -13.94 -11.81 5.59
N GLY A 78 -14.98 -12.46 5.10
CA GLY A 78 -15.15 -13.92 5.22
C GLY A 78 -14.00 -14.70 4.57
N GLY A 79 -13.59 -14.29 3.37
CA GLY A 79 -12.42 -14.86 2.67
C GLY A 79 -11.12 -14.75 3.46
N ARG A 80 -10.85 -13.61 4.13
CA ARG A 80 -9.68 -13.42 4.99
C ARG A 80 -9.68 -14.35 6.18
N LEU A 81 -10.83 -14.53 6.85
CA LEU A 81 -10.96 -15.46 7.96
C LEU A 81 -10.70 -16.89 7.51
N LEU A 82 -11.27 -17.30 6.37
CA LEU A 82 -11.03 -18.62 5.80
C LEU A 82 -9.55 -18.82 5.44
N SER A 83 -8.92 -17.84 4.80
CA SER A 83 -7.49 -17.88 4.50
C SER A 83 -6.65 -18.05 5.76
N GLY A 84 -6.94 -17.28 6.82
CA GLY A 84 -6.28 -17.41 8.12
C GLY A 84 -6.38 -18.82 8.69
N VAL A 85 -7.59 -19.40 8.71
CA VAL A 85 -7.81 -20.77 9.21
C VAL A 85 -7.04 -21.81 8.38
N LEU A 86 -6.99 -21.67 7.06
CA LEU A 86 -6.24 -22.58 6.19
C LEU A 86 -4.73 -22.51 6.48
N LEU A 87 -4.20 -21.29 6.63
CA LEU A 87 -2.78 -21.05 6.93
C LEU A 87 -2.39 -21.53 8.33
N ASP A 88 -3.25 -21.33 9.34
CA ASP A 88 -3.03 -21.80 10.71
C ASP A 88 -3.03 -23.33 10.82
N ARG A 89 -3.74 -24.01 9.91
CA ARG A 89 -3.69 -25.48 9.78
C ARG A 89 -2.37 -25.99 9.16
N GLY A 90 -1.47 -25.08 8.77
CA GLY A 90 -0.18 -25.42 8.18
C GLY A 90 -0.22 -25.73 6.68
N LEU A 91 -1.28 -25.33 5.99
CA LEU A 91 -1.33 -25.46 4.54
C LEU A 91 -0.34 -24.49 3.87
N SER A 92 0.15 -24.89 2.69
CA SER A 92 0.97 -24.00 1.86
C SER A 92 0.20 -22.73 1.48
N CYS A 93 0.87 -21.58 1.40
CA CYS A 93 0.30 -20.33 0.92
C CYS A 93 -0.30 -20.46 -0.50
N SER A 94 0.07 -21.49 -1.27
CA SER A 94 -0.50 -21.78 -2.58
C SER A 94 -2.00 -22.12 -2.54
N TRP A 95 -2.48 -22.78 -1.49
CA TRP A 95 -3.88 -23.24 -1.44
C TRP A 95 -4.89 -22.09 -1.36
N PRO A 96 -4.76 -21.12 -0.42
CA PRO A 96 -5.66 -19.96 -0.42
C PRO A 96 -5.57 -19.16 -1.72
N VAL A 97 -4.37 -19.02 -2.31
CA VAL A 97 -4.20 -18.31 -3.59
C VAL A 97 -4.87 -19.07 -4.74
N LEU A 98 -4.79 -20.39 -4.80
CA LEU A 98 -5.48 -21.20 -5.80
C LEU A 98 -7.01 -21.06 -5.68
N LEU A 99 -7.55 -21.17 -4.46
CA LEU A 99 -8.97 -20.97 -4.21
C LEU A 99 -9.41 -19.54 -4.59
N ALA A 100 -8.56 -18.54 -4.32
CA ALA A 100 -8.80 -17.16 -4.75
C ALA A 100 -8.89 -17.06 -6.28
N CYS A 101 -7.93 -17.66 -7.01
CA CYS A 101 -7.95 -17.66 -8.47
C CYS A 101 -9.22 -18.34 -9.02
N LEU A 102 -9.63 -19.47 -8.45
CA LEU A 102 -10.85 -20.18 -8.89
C LEU A 102 -12.13 -19.35 -8.63
N SER A 103 -12.21 -18.70 -7.43
CA SER A 103 -13.32 -17.81 -7.10
C SER A 103 -13.34 -16.59 -8.04
N ALA A 104 -12.18 -15.99 -8.34
CA ALA A 104 -12.09 -14.85 -9.25
C ALA A 104 -12.46 -15.24 -10.68
N LEU A 105 -11.97 -16.37 -11.20
CA LEU A 105 -12.35 -16.88 -12.53
C LEU A 105 -13.86 -17.02 -12.69
N LEU A 106 -14.52 -17.59 -11.67
CA LEU A 106 -15.98 -17.71 -11.70
C LEU A 106 -16.65 -16.34 -11.62
N GLY A 107 -16.15 -15.45 -10.76
CA GLY A 107 -16.63 -14.08 -10.62
C GLY A 107 -16.53 -13.29 -11.92
N ASP A 108 -15.36 -13.30 -12.57
CA ASP A 108 -15.12 -12.61 -13.84
C ASP A 108 -15.97 -13.15 -14.98
N THR A 109 -16.16 -14.48 -15.02
CA THR A 109 -17.04 -15.13 -16.02
C THR A 109 -18.47 -14.65 -15.85
N ILE A 110 -18.96 -14.55 -14.61
CA ILE A 110 -20.30 -14.03 -14.33
C ILE A 110 -20.39 -12.56 -14.71
N LEU A 111 -19.40 -11.72 -14.32
CA LEU A 111 -19.40 -10.28 -14.61
C LEU A 111 -19.30 -9.99 -16.11
N PHE A 112 -18.57 -10.79 -16.85
CA PHE A 112 -18.46 -10.67 -18.31
C PHE A 112 -19.82 -10.81 -18.99
N GLY A 113 -20.68 -11.75 -18.53
CA GLY A 113 -22.02 -11.98 -19.05
C GLY A 113 -23.15 -11.31 -18.27
N ALA A 114 -22.85 -10.54 -17.19
CA ALA A 114 -23.88 -9.95 -16.36
C ALA A 114 -24.59 -8.77 -17.05
N GLU A 115 -25.89 -8.85 -17.20
CA GLU A 115 -26.78 -7.78 -17.68
C GLU A 115 -27.67 -7.24 -16.56
N GLY A 116 -27.88 -8.01 -15.50
CA GLY A 116 -28.74 -7.65 -14.37
C GLY A 116 -27.99 -7.53 -13.05
N PHE A 117 -28.64 -6.85 -12.08
CA PHE A 117 -28.07 -6.58 -10.75
C PHE A 117 -27.67 -7.85 -9.99
N GLY A 118 -28.46 -8.95 -10.12
CA GLY A 118 -28.12 -10.23 -9.47
C GLY A 118 -26.82 -10.84 -9.97
N GLY A 119 -26.58 -10.84 -11.28
CA GLY A 119 -25.31 -11.28 -11.88
C GLY A 119 -24.14 -10.41 -11.44
N TYR A 120 -24.33 -9.08 -11.45
CA TYR A 120 -23.33 -8.13 -10.96
C TYR A 120 -22.94 -8.41 -9.49
N VAL A 121 -23.93 -8.49 -8.59
CA VAL A 121 -23.67 -8.75 -7.16
C VAL A 121 -23.03 -10.13 -6.96
N GLY A 122 -23.51 -11.16 -7.67
CA GLY A 122 -22.95 -12.51 -7.59
C GLY A 122 -21.47 -12.55 -7.97
N GLY A 123 -21.10 -11.91 -9.08
CA GLY A 123 -19.71 -11.78 -9.50
C GLY A 123 -18.87 -10.99 -8.51
N GLN A 124 -19.38 -9.85 -8.00
CA GLN A 124 -18.69 -9.03 -7.01
C GLN A 124 -18.44 -9.76 -5.69
N LEU A 125 -19.40 -10.56 -5.20
CA LEU A 125 -19.22 -11.39 -4.01
C LEU A 125 -18.09 -12.40 -4.19
N LEU A 126 -18.00 -13.05 -5.35
CA LEU A 126 -16.93 -14.00 -5.65
C LEU A 126 -15.57 -13.33 -5.76
N LEU A 127 -15.47 -12.14 -6.39
CA LEU A 127 -14.25 -11.34 -6.41
C LEU A 127 -13.86 -10.90 -5.00
N GLY A 128 -14.82 -10.50 -4.17
CA GLY A 128 -14.58 -10.17 -2.77
C GLY A 128 -13.97 -11.34 -2.00
N ILE A 129 -14.58 -12.53 -2.09
CA ILE A 129 -14.02 -13.76 -1.48
C ILE A 129 -12.60 -14.03 -2.00
N ALA A 130 -12.38 -13.90 -3.31
CA ALA A 130 -11.07 -14.07 -3.93
C ALA A 130 -10.02 -13.15 -3.31
N MET A 131 -10.31 -11.85 -3.22
CA MET A 131 -9.40 -10.87 -2.60
C MET A 131 -9.14 -11.20 -1.13
N GLY A 132 -10.17 -11.64 -0.40
CA GLY A 132 -10.03 -12.06 0.98
C GLY A 132 -9.10 -13.27 1.16
N LEU A 133 -9.23 -14.27 0.32
CA LEU A 133 -8.38 -15.46 0.33
C LEU A 133 -6.94 -15.15 -0.08
N TYR A 134 -6.75 -14.27 -1.05
CA TYR A 134 -5.48 -13.98 -1.69
C TYR A 134 -4.52 -13.21 -0.76
N TRP A 135 -4.96 -12.09 -0.20
CA TRP A 135 -4.08 -11.15 0.49
C TRP A 135 -3.31 -11.74 1.67
N PRO A 136 -3.93 -12.42 2.66
CA PRO A 136 -3.19 -12.95 3.81
C PRO A 136 -2.13 -13.98 3.41
N ALA A 137 -2.43 -14.81 2.40
CA ALA A 137 -1.54 -15.84 1.93
C ALA A 137 -0.30 -15.26 1.25
N ILE A 138 -0.47 -14.23 0.41
CA ILE A 138 0.62 -13.55 -0.28
C ILE A 138 1.48 -12.77 0.71
N GLU A 139 0.88 -12.01 1.62
CA GLU A 139 1.64 -11.25 2.61
C GLU A 139 2.46 -12.15 3.53
N LEU A 140 1.93 -13.31 3.90
CA LEU A 140 2.67 -14.29 4.67
C LEU A 140 3.78 -14.98 3.86
N ALA A 141 3.57 -15.19 2.56
CA ALA A 141 4.58 -15.79 1.68
C ALA A 141 5.84 -14.91 1.53
N VAL A 142 5.72 -13.57 1.68
CA VAL A 142 6.88 -12.65 1.58
C VAL A 142 7.94 -12.98 2.61
N PRO A 143 7.71 -12.90 3.93
CA PRO A 143 8.74 -13.17 4.93
C PRO A 143 9.24 -14.63 4.89
N LEU A 144 8.39 -15.57 4.49
CA LEU A 144 8.78 -16.98 4.32
C LEU A 144 9.73 -17.20 3.12
N GLY A 145 9.60 -16.39 2.08
CA GLY A 145 10.44 -16.45 0.88
C GLY A 145 11.69 -15.56 0.91
N CYS A 146 11.86 -14.72 1.95
CA CYS A 146 12.94 -13.75 2.06
C CYS A 146 14.30 -14.29 2.49
N PRO A 147 14.44 -15.31 3.35
CA PRO A 147 15.78 -15.69 3.81
C PRO A 147 16.75 -15.95 2.66
N PRO A 148 18.01 -15.41 2.70
CA PRO A 148 18.68 -14.72 3.83
C PRO A 148 18.51 -13.18 3.86
N ILE A 149 17.68 -12.56 3.01
CA ILE A 149 17.52 -11.10 2.96
C ILE A 149 16.45 -10.60 3.95
N PRO A 150 16.52 -9.33 4.40
CA PRO A 150 15.50 -8.76 5.27
C PRO A 150 14.12 -8.70 4.59
N SER A 151 13.05 -9.00 5.36
CA SER A 151 11.66 -8.99 4.88
C SER A 151 11.24 -7.65 4.27
N ALA A 152 11.76 -6.52 4.80
CA ALA A 152 11.49 -5.19 4.25
C ALA A 152 11.87 -5.06 2.77
N ARG A 153 13.00 -5.65 2.35
CA ARG A 153 13.41 -5.67 0.93
C ARG A 153 12.49 -6.56 0.09
N GLY A 154 12.02 -7.65 0.68
CA GLY A 154 11.04 -8.54 0.04
C GLY A 154 9.71 -7.85 -0.19
N PHE A 155 9.18 -7.16 0.82
CA PHE A 155 7.96 -6.37 0.68
C PHE A 155 8.12 -5.25 -0.36
N ALA A 156 9.26 -4.56 -0.40
CA ALA A 156 9.51 -3.53 -1.41
C ALA A 156 9.45 -4.09 -2.83
N LEU A 157 10.06 -5.25 -3.10
CA LEU A 157 9.99 -5.91 -4.41
C LEU A 157 8.56 -6.26 -4.79
N VAL A 158 7.83 -6.91 -3.87
CA VAL A 158 6.47 -7.39 -4.12
C VAL A 158 5.51 -6.22 -4.32
N ARG A 159 5.61 -5.15 -3.53
CA ARG A 159 4.82 -3.92 -3.71
C ARG A 159 5.12 -3.19 -5.02
N SER A 160 6.38 -3.21 -5.47
CA SER A 160 6.73 -2.67 -6.79
C SER A 160 6.10 -3.49 -7.93
N ALA A 161 6.06 -4.82 -7.78
CA ALA A 161 5.39 -5.70 -8.73
C ALA A 161 3.86 -5.43 -8.76
N ASP A 162 3.24 -5.20 -7.59
CA ASP A 162 1.83 -4.81 -7.49
C ASP A 162 1.55 -3.52 -8.25
N ALA A 163 2.27 -2.46 -7.91
CA ALA A 163 2.05 -1.14 -8.51
C ALA A 163 2.22 -1.19 -10.03
N LEU A 164 3.27 -1.87 -10.52
CA LEU A 164 3.50 -2.06 -11.95
C LEU A 164 2.36 -2.86 -12.60
N GLY A 165 1.88 -3.92 -11.94
CA GLY A 165 0.77 -4.73 -12.44
C GLY A 165 -0.51 -3.91 -12.55
N VAL A 166 -0.91 -3.20 -11.49
CA VAL A 166 -2.13 -2.39 -11.44
C VAL A 166 -2.11 -1.29 -12.53
N VAL A 167 -0.99 -0.57 -12.65
CA VAL A 167 -0.82 0.46 -13.71
C VAL A 167 -0.97 -0.17 -15.09
N SER A 168 -0.31 -1.31 -15.34
CA SER A 168 -0.38 -2.01 -16.62
C SER A 168 -1.80 -2.47 -16.93
N GLY A 169 -2.51 -3.01 -15.93
CA GLY A 169 -3.90 -3.44 -16.07
C GLY A 169 -4.85 -2.28 -16.36
N ALA A 170 -4.71 -1.15 -15.67
CA ALA A 170 -5.49 0.05 -15.94
C ALA A 170 -5.23 0.60 -17.36
N MET A 171 -3.99 0.56 -17.84
CA MET A 171 -3.64 0.97 -19.21
C MET A 171 -4.24 0.04 -20.28
N VAL A 172 -4.20 -1.28 -20.03
CA VAL A 172 -4.88 -2.24 -20.91
C VAL A 172 -6.38 -1.97 -20.93
N GLY A 173 -6.97 -1.70 -19.76
CA GLY A 173 -8.38 -1.32 -19.65
C GLY A 173 -8.72 -0.03 -20.40
N ALA A 174 -7.84 0.99 -20.39
CA ALA A 174 -8.01 2.23 -21.16
C ALA A 174 -7.98 1.96 -22.67
N LEU A 175 -7.12 1.07 -23.14
CA LEU A 175 -7.06 0.65 -24.56
C LEU A 175 -8.33 -0.08 -24.97
N LEU A 176 -8.83 -1.00 -24.14
CA LEU A 176 -10.10 -1.69 -24.38
C LEU A 176 -11.29 -0.71 -24.40
N ALA A 177 -11.29 0.26 -23.48
CA ALA A 177 -12.31 1.32 -23.46
C ALA A 177 -12.28 2.18 -24.75
N ALA A 178 -11.09 2.49 -25.26
CA ALA A 178 -10.94 3.23 -26.52
C ALA A 178 -11.46 2.46 -27.73
N GLN A 179 -11.48 1.12 -27.66
CA GLN A 179 -12.03 0.24 -28.69
C GLN A 179 -13.52 -0.07 -28.48
N GLY A 180 -14.16 0.48 -27.44
CA GLY A 180 -15.54 0.18 -27.07
C GLY A 180 -15.76 -1.21 -26.47
N GLN A 181 -14.68 -1.89 -26.06
CA GLN A 181 -14.69 -3.26 -25.53
C GLN A 181 -14.31 -3.31 -24.04
N LEU A 182 -14.83 -2.38 -23.24
CA LEU A 182 -14.43 -2.24 -21.83
C LEU A 182 -14.66 -3.54 -21.01
N ARG A 183 -15.71 -4.32 -21.31
CA ARG A 183 -15.94 -5.65 -20.68
C ARG A 183 -14.80 -6.64 -20.87
N GLY A 184 -13.93 -6.41 -21.88
CA GLY A 184 -12.74 -7.22 -22.12
C GLY A 184 -11.73 -7.24 -20.94
N ILE A 185 -11.87 -6.34 -19.95
CA ILE A 185 -11.05 -6.35 -18.71
C ILE A 185 -11.20 -7.68 -17.96
N TYR A 186 -12.39 -8.27 -17.94
CA TYR A 186 -12.63 -9.58 -17.31
C TYR A 186 -11.90 -10.72 -18.03
N LEU A 187 -11.83 -10.68 -19.38
CA LEU A 187 -11.09 -11.67 -20.15
C LEU A 187 -9.57 -11.57 -19.92
N VAL A 188 -9.07 -10.35 -19.76
CA VAL A 188 -7.65 -10.11 -19.40
C VAL A 188 -7.36 -10.69 -18.02
N ASP A 189 -8.23 -10.44 -17.03
CA ASP A 189 -8.05 -11.00 -15.69
C ASP A 189 -8.13 -12.53 -15.70
N ILE A 190 -9.10 -13.13 -16.37
CA ILE A 190 -9.20 -14.59 -16.57
C ILE A 190 -7.87 -15.14 -17.13
N GLY A 191 -7.31 -14.51 -18.17
CA GLY A 191 -6.03 -14.93 -18.75
C GLY A 191 -4.86 -14.85 -17.75
N CYS A 192 -4.80 -13.77 -16.97
CA CYS A 192 -3.80 -13.58 -15.92
C CYS A 192 -3.95 -14.61 -14.79
N LEU A 193 -5.17 -14.89 -14.34
CA LEU A 193 -5.47 -15.87 -13.29
C LEU A 193 -5.10 -17.29 -13.72
N LEU A 194 -5.40 -17.68 -14.97
CA LEU A 194 -4.96 -18.97 -15.52
C LEU A 194 -3.44 -19.08 -15.54
N MET A 195 -2.73 -18.01 -15.91
CA MET A 195 -1.27 -17.99 -15.87
C MET A 195 -0.75 -18.11 -14.42
N VAL A 196 -1.38 -17.46 -13.45
CA VAL A 196 -1.04 -17.59 -12.02
C VAL A 196 -1.23 -19.03 -11.55
N ILE A 197 -2.33 -19.70 -11.92
CA ILE A 197 -2.58 -21.11 -11.57
C ILE A 197 -1.46 -22.00 -12.13
N VAL A 198 -1.08 -21.81 -13.39
CA VAL A 198 0.03 -22.57 -14.01
C VAL A 198 1.37 -22.33 -13.31
N LEU A 199 1.64 -21.08 -12.89
CA LEU A 199 2.84 -20.75 -12.12
C LEU A 199 2.84 -21.40 -10.74
N LEU A 200 1.71 -21.39 -10.03
CA LEU A 200 1.55 -22.04 -8.72
C LEU A 200 1.76 -23.57 -8.81
N TRP A 201 1.30 -24.19 -9.88
CA TRP A 201 1.53 -25.62 -10.09
C TRP A 201 3.01 -25.95 -10.34
N ARG A 202 3.70 -25.11 -11.11
CA ARG A 202 5.14 -25.30 -11.40
C ARG A 202 6.04 -24.92 -10.24
N ARG A 203 5.64 -23.93 -9.44
CA ARG A 203 6.44 -23.32 -8.36
C ARG A 203 5.53 -22.95 -7.19
N PRO A 204 5.25 -23.91 -6.29
CA PRO A 204 4.38 -23.67 -5.16
C PRO A 204 4.99 -22.65 -4.20
N LEU A 205 4.13 -21.86 -3.58
CA LEU A 205 4.50 -20.88 -2.54
C LEU A 205 4.93 -21.59 -1.24
N PRO A 206 5.70 -20.91 -0.39
CA PRO A 206 6.18 -21.48 0.86
C PRO A 206 5.06 -22.04 1.74
N GLN A 207 5.38 -23.08 2.51
CA GLN A 207 4.49 -23.70 3.47
C GLN A 207 4.62 -23.00 4.82
N THR A 208 3.49 -22.79 5.50
CA THR A 208 3.47 -22.24 6.84
C THR A 208 3.90 -23.29 7.86
N GLN A 209 4.75 -22.90 8.80
CA GLN A 209 5.00 -23.75 9.96
C GLN A 209 3.88 -23.51 11.00
N ARG A 210 3.30 -24.59 11.53
CA ARG A 210 2.28 -24.53 12.58
C ARG A 210 2.84 -23.78 13.79
N LYS A 211 2.41 -22.52 13.98
CA LYS A 211 2.81 -21.71 15.13
C LYS A 211 2.30 -22.37 16.42
N ARG A 212 3.21 -22.80 17.27
CA ARG A 212 2.90 -23.12 18.67
C ARG A 212 2.34 -21.84 19.31
N GLN A 213 1.09 -21.84 19.74
CA GLN A 213 0.49 -20.73 20.47
C GLN A 213 1.30 -20.53 21.75
N LEU A 214 1.98 -19.38 21.84
CA LEU A 214 2.59 -18.92 23.08
C LEU A 214 1.45 -18.39 23.96
N GLU A 215 1.03 -19.18 24.93
CA GLU A 215 0.07 -18.83 25.97
C GLU A 215 0.62 -17.67 26.81
N GLY A 216 -0.20 -16.65 27.00
CA GLY A 216 0.11 -15.50 27.86
C GLY A 216 -0.70 -14.28 27.50
N SER A 217 -1.95 -14.19 27.94
CA SER A 217 -2.84 -13.06 27.71
C SER A 217 -2.53 -11.90 28.65
N SER A 218 -2.03 -10.79 28.12
CA SER A 218 -2.09 -9.49 28.82
C SER A 218 -3.48 -8.87 28.58
N PRO A 219 -4.07 -8.15 29.56
CA PRO A 219 -5.40 -7.56 29.38
C PRO A 219 -5.39 -6.51 28.26
N VAL A 220 -6.27 -6.70 27.29
CA VAL A 220 -6.44 -5.85 26.09
C VAL A 220 -6.77 -4.40 26.45
N GLY A 221 -7.38 -4.15 27.58
CA GLY A 221 -7.91 -2.85 27.99
C GLY A 221 -6.89 -1.73 28.21
N ARG A 222 -5.59 -2.02 28.34
CA ARG A 222 -4.57 -0.99 28.62
C ARG A 222 -3.88 -0.44 27.37
N TRP A 223 -3.71 -1.21 26.34
CA TRP A 223 -2.97 -0.80 25.14
C TRP A 223 -3.86 -0.41 23.96
N LEU A 224 -5.14 -0.81 23.98
CA LEU A 224 -6.09 -0.49 22.91
C LEU A 224 -6.45 1.02 22.85
N PRO A 225 -6.73 1.76 23.95
CA PRO A 225 -7.08 3.18 23.87
C PRO A 225 -6.05 4.05 23.16
N PRO A 226 -4.73 3.93 23.38
CA PRO A 226 -3.73 4.66 22.59
C PRO A 226 -3.72 4.35 21.10
N LEU A 227 -4.25 3.19 20.69
CA LEU A 227 -4.31 2.78 19.29
C LEU A 227 -5.53 3.35 18.56
N LEU A 228 -6.61 3.69 19.28
CA LEU A 228 -7.86 4.15 18.65
C LEU A 228 -7.70 5.35 17.72
N PRO A 229 -6.92 6.41 18.05
CA PRO A 229 -6.74 7.54 17.13
C PRO A 229 -6.10 7.16 15.81
N ILE A 230 -5.08 6.28 15.82
CA ILE A 230 -4.46 5.83 14.58
C ILE A 230 -5.38 4.91 13.77
N LEU A 231 -6.18 4.08 14.43
CA LEU A 231 -7.19 3.26 13.74
C LEU A 231 -8.26 4.14 13.09
N ALA A 232 -8.73 5.20 13.75
CA ALA A 232 -9.69 6.14 13.19
C ALA A 232 -9.09 6.90 11.98
N VAL A 233 -7.84 7.39 12.08
CA VAL A 233 -7.11 7.98 10.96
C VAL A 233 -6.96 6.97 9.82
N THR A 234 -6.72 5.70 10.13
CA THR A 234 -6.61 4.65 9.12
C THR A 234 -7.93 4.43 8.37
N VAL A 235 -9.06 4.34 9.07
CA VAL A 235 -10.38 4.24 8.40
C VAL A 235 -10.60 5.42 7.46
N LEU A 236 -10.31 6.63 7.92
CA LEU A 236 -10.47 7.84 7.11
C LEU A 236 -9.55 7.85 5.89
N ALA A 237 -8.26 7.59 6.07
CA ALA A 237 -7.29 7.63 4.98
C ALA A 237 -7.51 6.51 3.96
N THR A 238 -7.92 5.31 4.40
CA THR A 238 -8.19 4.17 3.50
C THR A 238 -9.55 4.28 2.79
N ALA A 239 -10.43 5.17 3.25
CA ALA A 239 -11.65 5.50 2.51
C ALA A 239 -11.33 6.14 1.15
N LEU A 240 -10.23 6.92 1.03
CA LEU A 240 -9.85 7.56 -0.24
C LEU A 240 -9.53 6.54 -1.34
N PRO A 241 -8.59 5.58 -1.17
CA PRO A 241 -8.39 4.51 -2.14
C PRO A 241 -9.67 3.74 -2.50
N ALA A 242 -10.55 3.49 -1.51
CA ALA A 242 -11.84 2.85 -1.77
C ALA A 242 -12.74 3.71 -2.66
N LEU A 243 -12.75 5.03 -2.47
CA LEU A 243 -13.49 5.97 -3.33
C LEU A 243 -12.85 6.12 -4.72
N MET A 244 -11.51 6.03 -4.82
CA MET A 244 -10.81 6.03 -6.11
C MET A 244 -11.20 4.82 -6.97
N GLN A 245 -11.50 3.68 -6.34
CA GLN A 245 -11.93 2.46 -7.02
C GLN A 245 -13.44 2.44 -7.33
N SER A 246 -14.27 3.15 -6.59
CA SER A 246 -15.73 3.08 -6.68
C SER A 246 -16.39 4.35 -7.20
N ALA A 247 -16.17 5.48 -6.54
CA ALA A 247 -16.87 6.73 -6.79
C ALA A 247 -16.20 7.57 -7.89
N LEU A 248 -14.87 7.65 -7.91
CA LEU A 248 -14.14 8.44 -8.92
C LEU A 248 -14.45 7.99 -10.34
N PRO A 249 -14.42 6.69 -10.71
CA PRO A 249 -14.78 6.25 -12.05
C PRO A 249 -16.19 6.68 -12.45
N LEU A 250 -17.14 6.63 -11.53
CA LEU A 250 -18.52 7.05 -11.77
C LEU A 250 -18.66 8.56 -11.94
N ASP A 251 -17.99 9.36 -11.10
CA ASP A 251 -17.98 10.83 -11.19
C ASP A 251 -17.33 11.32 -12.50
N LEU A 252 -16.30 10.62 -12.99
CA LEU A 252 -15.65 10.92 -14.27
C LEU A 252 -16.61 10.74 -15.46
N VAL A 253 -17.30 9.62 -15.54
CA VAL A 253 -18.16 9.27 -16.70
C VAL A 253 -19.54 9.93 -16.65
N ARG A 254 -20.04 10.28 -15.46
CA ARG A 254 -21.31 11.00 -15.30
C ARG A 254 -21.20 12.49 -15.60
N GLY A 255 -20.01 13.06 -15.42
CA GLY A 255 -19.83 14.53 -15.43
C GLY A 255 -20.29 15.19 -14.13
N SER A 256 -20.38 16.52 -14.12
CA SER A 256 -20.75 17.29 -12.96
C SER A 256 -21.49 18.59 -13.35
N LEU A 257 -21.61 19.59 -12.45
CA LEU A 257 -22.42 20.81 -12.65
C LEU A 257 -22.11 21.54 -13.97
N GLN A 258 -20.83 21.81 -14.23
CA GLN A 258 -20.37 22.47 -15.47
C GLN A 258 -19.41 21.60 -16.29
N ARG A 259 -18.85 20.54 -15.64
CA ARG A 259 -17.95 19.61 -16.30
C ARG A 259 -18.75 18.58 -17.11
N SER A 260 -18.48 18.50 -18.43
CA SER A 260 -19.04 17.47 -19.28
C SER A 260 -18.60 16.06 -18.87
N PRO A 261 -19.43 15.02 -19.11
CA PRO A 261 -19.03 13.63 -18.96
C PRO A 261 -17.76 13.32 -19.76
N LEU A 262 -16.82 12.59 -19.15
CA LEU A 262 -15.62 12.17 -19.84
C LEU A 262 -15.85 10.84 -20.58
N PRO A 263 -15.28 10.70 -21.78
CA PRO A 263 -15.19 9.39 -22.43
C PRO A 263 -14.51 8.38 -21.52
N GLN A 264 -14.95 7.14 -21.54
CA GLN A 264 -14.44 6.09 -20.64
C GLN A 264 -12.93 5.87 -20.77
N SER A 265 -12.38 5.99 -21.98
CA SER A 265 -10.96 5.90 -22.25
C SER A 265 -10.16 6.98 -21.49
N LEU A 266 -10.65 8.23 -21.49
CA LEU A 266 -10.03 9.32 -20.73
C LEU A 266 -10.21 9.15 -19.22
N GLY A 267 -11.36 8.64 -18.79
CA GLY A 267 -11.60 8.28 -17.39
C GLY A 267 -10.63 7.21 -16.90
N ALA A 268 -10.48 6.13 -17.65
CA ALA A 268 -9.53 5.05 -17.36
C ALA A 268 -8.07 5.53 -17.39
N LEU A 269 -7.72 6.41 -18.35
CA LEU A 269 -6.39 7.03 -18.41
C LEU A 269 -6.10 7.92 -17.18
N THR A 270 -7.09 8.66 -16.70
CA THR A 270 -6.96 9.49 -15.48
C THR A 270 -6.66 8.63 -14.25
N ILE A 271 -7.33 7.49 -14.12
CA ILE A 271 -7.06 6.51 -13.06
C ILE A 271 -5.66 5.92 -13.24
N GLY A 272 -5.29 5.53 -14.46
CA GLY A 272 -3.95 5.05 -14.78
C GLY A 272 -2.85 6.08 -14.45
N LEU A 273 -3.12 7.38 -14.67
CA LEU A 273 -2.21 8.47 -14.30
C LEU A 273 -2.01 8.53 -12.78
N GLN A 274 -3.06 8.45 -11.99
CA GLN A 274 -2.95 8.44 -10.52
C GLN A 274 -2.08 7.29 -10.03
N LEU A 275 -2.35 6.08 -10.52
CA LEU A 275 -1.60 4.88 -10.15
C LEU A 275 -0.14 4.97 -10.59
N GLY A 276 0.11 5.52 -11.79
CA GLY A 276 1.46 5.80 -12.29
C GLY A 276 2.21 6.82 -11.43
N LEU A 277 1.55 7.91 -11.03
CA LEU A 277 2.10 8.90 -10.11
C LEU A 277 2.41 8.27 -8.74
N LEU A 278 1.49 7.48 -8.19
CA LEU A 278 1.70 6.75 -6.94
C LEU A 278 2.95 5.86 -7.02
N MET A 279 3.07 5.08 -8.10
CA MET A 279 4.22 4.21 -8.32
C MET A 279 5.55 5.00 -8.34
N LEU A 280 5.57 6.16 -9.01
CA LEU A 280 6.78 6.99 -9.14
C LEU A 280 7.18 7.64 -7.81
N ILE A 281 6.19 8.15 -7.03
CA ILE A 281 6.47 8.94 -5.84
C ILE A 281 6.52 8.10 -4.56
N GLN A 282 5.96 6.90 -4.53
CA GLN A 282 5.89 6.05 -3.33
C GLN A 282 7.26 5.78 -2.71
N TRP A 283 8.26 5.47 -3.53
CA TRP A 283 9.62 5.19 -3.05
C TRP A 283 10.31 6.43 -2.46
N PRO A 284 10.44 7.58 -3.17
CA PRO A 284 11.10 8.77 -2.62
C PRO A 284 10.36 9.33 -1.41
N VAL A 285 9.02 9.33 -1.41
CA VAL A 285 8.22 9.78 -0.26
C VAL A 285 8.44 8.87 0.94
N GLY A 286 8.41 7.54 0.77
CA GLY A 286 8.67 6.59 1.84
C GLY A 286 10.06 6.77 2.46
N GLN A 287 11.10 6.98 1.64
CA GLN A 287 12.46 7.25 2.14
C GLN A 287 12.57 8.59 2.89
N ALA A 288 11.91 9.64 2.40
CA ALA A 288 11.91 10.95 3.04
C ALA A 288 11.20 10.91 4.40
N LEU A 289 10.08 10.17 4.50
CA LEU A 289 9.28 10.05 5.71
C LEU A 289 9.90 9.09 6.74
N ALA A 290 10.66 8.09 6.34
CA ALA A 290 11.36 7.19 7.26
C ALA A 290 12.32 7.91 8.22
N LYS A 291 12.74 9.13 7.86
CA LYS A 291 13.61 9.98 8.70
C LYS A 291 12.84 11.01 9.53
N ARG A 292 11.52 11.04 9.44
CA ARG A 292 10.66 12.03 10.10
C ARG A 292 9.74 11.40 11.13
N PRO A 293 9.21 12.18 12.09
CA PRO A 293 8.18 11.69 13.01
C PRO A 293 6.95 11.18 12.23
N VAL A 294 6.30 10.16 12.76
CA VAL A 294 5.09 9.55 12.16
C VAL A 294 3.98 10.58 11.94
N GLY A 295 3.79 11.51 12.89
CA GLY A 295 2.79 12.57 12.76
C GLY A 295 2.99 13.46 11.53
N THR A 296 4.25 13.73 11.14
CA THR A 296 4.54 14.49 9.90
C THR A 296 4.01 13.77 8.66
N GLY A 297 4.21 12.46 8.58
CA GLY A 297 3.72 11.66 7.44
C GLY A 297 2.20 11.56 7.40
N LEU A 298 1.55 11.36 8.56
CA LEU A 298 0.09 11.34 8.65
C LEU A 298 -0.53 12.71 8.34
N THR A 299 0.07 13.81 8.80
CA THR A 299 -0.38 15.17 8.48
C THR A 299 -0.21 15.47 6.99
N LEU A 300 0.93 15.08 6.40
CA LEU A 300 1.14 15.20 4.96
C LEU A 300 0.09 14.40 4.18
N SER A 301 -0.22 13.19 4.61
CA SER A 301 -1.23 12.34 3.99
C SER A 301 -2.61 12.98 4.00
N LEU A 302 -3.15 13.31 5.19
CA LEU A 302 -4.48 13.90 5.32
C LEU A 302 -4.57 15.27 4.65
N GLY A 303 -3.53 16.10 4.75
CA GLY A 303 -3.48 17.41 4.09
C GLY A 303 -3.50 17.28 2.57
N SER A 304 -2.72 16.35 2.02
CA SER A 304 -2.69 16.05 0.58
C SER A 304 -4.04 15.51 0.09
N PHE A 305 -4.66 14.62 0.84
CA PHE A 305 -6.02 14.15 0.53
C PHE A 305 -7.06 15.27 0.56
N ALA A 306 -7.00 16.16 1.56
CA ALA A 306 -7.90 17.31 1.63
C ALA A 306 -7.75 18.23 0.41
N VAL A 307 -6.52 18.53 -0.01
CA VAL A 307 -6.22 19.31 -1.23
C VAL A 307 -6.75 18.60 -2.47
N GLY A 308 -6.45 17.31 -2.63
CA GLY A 308 -6.90 16.51 -3.78
C GLY A 308 -8.42 16.47 -3.90
N CYS A 309 -9.12 16.19 -2.80
CA CYS A 309 -10.59 16.20 -2.74
C CYS A 309 -11.17 17.59 -3.02
N SER A 310 -10.55 18.65 -2.53
CA SER A 310 -10.98 20.02 -2.82
C SER A 310 -10.84 20.38 -4.31
N LEU A 311 -9.77 19.92 -4.96
CA LEU A 311 -9.57 20.08 -6.41
C LEU A 311 -10.61 19.27 -7.21
N LEU A 312 -10.93 18.03 -6.79
CA LEU A 312 -12.00 17.25 -7.39
C LEU A 312 -13.35 17.95 -7.28
N ALA A 313 -13.68 18.51 -6.10
CA ALA A 313 -14.90 19.28 -5.92
C ALA A 313 -14.91 20.56 -6.78
N ALA A 314 -13.81 21.30 -6.82
CA ALA A 314 -13.67 22.52 -7.64
C ALA A 314 -13.80 22.23 -9.13
N SER A 315 -13.39 21.04 -9.60
CA SER A 315 -13.52 20.62 -11.00
C SER A 315 -14.97 20.63 -11.51
N ALA A 316 -15.93 20.48 -10.61
CA ALA A 316 -17.36 20.47 -10.93
C ALA A 316 -17.90 21.83 -11.42
N PHE A 317 -17.26 22.93 -11.01
CA PHE A 317 -17.70 24.31 -11.29
C PHE A 317 -17.02 24.95 -12.50
N SER A 318 -16.29 24.18 -13.31
CA SER A 318 -15.57 24.69 -14.46
C SER A 318 -15.80 23.82 -15.69
N ALA A 319 -16.04 24.45 -16.83
CA ALA A 319 -16.06 23.76 -18.11
C ALA A 319 -14.70 23.10 -18.43
N HIS A 320 -13.61 23.70 -17.94
CA HIS A 320 -12.24 23.14 -18.01
C HIS A 320 -11.89 22.29 -16.79
N GLY A 321 -12.89 21.75 -16.09
CA GLY A 321 -12.72 20.96 -14.86
C GLY A 321 -11.80 19.74 -15.01
N MET A 322 -11.58 19.25 -16.23
CA MET A 322 -10.62 18.18 -16.52
C MET A 322 -9.19 18.52 -16.05
N VAL A 323 -8.75 19.76 -16.23
CA VAL A 323 -7.41 20.19 -15.77
C VAL A 323 -7.30 20.08 -14.25
N LEU A 324 -8.33 20.53 -13.52
CA LEU A 324 -8.37 20.40 -12.05
C LEU A 324 -8.41 18.95 -11.60
N MET A 325 -9.11 18.08 -12.32
CA MET A 325 -9.12 16.64 -12.04
C MET A 325 -7.74 16.00 -12.24
N LEU A 326 -7.04 16.34 -13.31
CA LEU A 326 -5.68 15.85 -13.53
C LEU A 326 -4.71 16.38 -12.46
N LEU A 327 -4.82 17.64 -12.09
CA LEU A 327 -4.03 18.23 -11.01
C LEU A 327 -4.33 17.59 -9.65
N ALA A 328 -5.57 17.19 -9.39
CA ALA A 328 -5.96 16.49 -8.17
C ALA A 328 -5.25 15.14 -8.00
N GLN A 329 -4.87 14.47 -9.09
CA GLN A 329 -4.22 13.16 -9.00
C GLN A 329 -2.88 13.22 -8.26
N LEU A 330 -2.15 14.33 -8.35
CA LEU A 330 -0.85 14.47 -7.68
C LEU A 330 -0.98 14.50 -6.15
N PRO A 331 -1.78 15.38 -5.53
CA PRO A 331 -1.96 15.35 -4.08
C PRO A 331 -2.65 14.08 -3.59
N LEU A 332 -3.56 13.46 -4.35
CA LEU A 332 -4.16 12.18 -3.99
C LEU A 332 -3.11 11.06 -3.94
N ALA A 333 -2.27 10.95 -4.96
CA ALA A 333 -1.17 9.97 -4.97
C ALA A 333 -0.14 10.24 -3.86
N LEU A 334 0.16 11.52 -3.57
CA LEU A 334 1.05 11.90 -2.46
C LEU A 334 0.48 11.51 -1.09
N GLY A 335 -0.82 11.73 -0.89
CA GLY A 335 -1.52 11.33 0.33
C GLY A 335 -1.45 9.83 0.57
N GLU A 336 -1.68 9.03 -0.46
CA GLU A 336 -1.63 7.58 -0.42
C GLU A 336 -0.19 7.06 -0.19
N ALA A 337 0.80 7.62 -0.89
CA ALA A 337 2.21 7.27 -0.73
C ALA A 337 2.74 7.57 0.67
N ALA A 338 2.27 8.64 1.31
CA ALA A 338 2.68 9.03 2.64
C ALA A 338 1.99 8.23 3.75
N PHE A 339 0.74 7.77 3.51
CA PHE A 339 -0.08 7.14 4.53
C PHE A 339 0.46 5.77 4.97
N LEU A 340 0.57 4.83 4.04
CA LEU A 340 0.74 3.41 4.38
C LEU A 340 2.02 3.11 5.20
N PRO A 341 3.21 3.60 4.84
CA PRO A 341 4.42 3.34 5.61
C PRO A 341 4.35 3.98 7.01
N THR A 342 3.80 5.19 7.10
CA THR A 342 3.70 5.94 8.36
C THR A 342 2.66 5.34 9.31
N ALA A 343 1.49 4.95 8.81
CA ALA A 343 0.45 4.34 9.63
C ALA A 343 0.87 2.98 10.17
N THR A 344 1.54 2.17 9.36
CA THR A 344 2.07 0.86 9.79
C THR A 344 3.12 1.03 10.89
N GLU A 345 4.06 1.99 10.74
CA GLU A 345 5.06 2.30 11.77
C GLU A 345 4.38 2.75 13.07
N ALA A 346 3.37 3.65 12.99
CA ALA A 346 2.62 4.10 14.15
C ALA A 346 1.95 2.96 14.92
N VAL A 347 1.32 2.03 14.22
CA VAL A 347 0.66 0.88 14.85
C VAL A 347 1.66 -0.03 15.56
N VAL A 348 2.82 -0.26 14.94
CA VAL A 348 3.90 -1.08 15.54
C VAL A 348 4.48 -0.40 16.78
N GLU A 349 4.72 0.91 16.75
CA GLU A 349 5.28 1.68 17.88
C GLU A 349 4.30 1.82 19.05
N LEU A 350 2.99 1.95 18.78
CA LEU A 350 1.96 2.08 19.82
C LEU A 350 1.53 0.75 20.43
N SER A 351 1.86 -0.39 19.78
CA SER A 351 1.45 -1.70 20.22
C SER A 351 2.55 -2.44 20.98
N PRO A 352 2.23 -3.10 22.14
CA PRO A 352 3.19 -3.96 22.84
C PRO A 352 3.65 -5.11 21.94
N ARG A 353 4.94 -5.48 22.00
CA ARG A 353 5.51 -6.58 21.18
C ARG A 353 4.70 -7.87 21.19
N ARG A 354 4.05 -8.20 22.33
CA ARG A 354 3.19 -9.40 22.48
C ARG A 354 1.87 -9.29 21.70
N HIS A 355 1.35 -8.09 21.44
CA HIS A 355 0.03 -7.84 20.84
C HIS A 355 0.12 -7.22 19.43
N GLN A 356 1.33 -7.11 18.86
CA GLN A 356 1.51 -6.56 17.53
C GLN A 356 0.69 -7.28 16.45
N GLY A 357 0.53 -8.60 16.57
CA GLY A 357 -0.33 -9.37 15.66
C GLY A 357 -1.80 -8.93 15.71
N LEU A 358 -2.36 -8.75 16.92
CA LEU A 358 -3.73 -8.27 17.09
C LEU A 358 -3.88 -6.81 16.66
N ALA A 359 -2.90 -5.95 16.96
CA ALA A 359 -2.90 -4.56 16.51
C ALA A 359 -2.89 -4.45 14.97
N MET A 360 -2.07 -5.26 14.30
CA MET A 360 -2.03 -5.33 12.84
C MET A 360 -3.32 -5.92 12.25
N ALA A 361 -3.96 -6.86 12.93
CA ALA A 361 -5.27 -7.37 12.54
C ALA A 361 -6.34 -6.27 12.62
N LEU A 362 -6.38 -5.49 13.72
CA LEU A 362 -7.28 -4.34 13.85
C LEU A 362 -7.00 -3.27 12.78
N PHE A 363 -5.73 -2.98 12.51
CA PHE A 363 -5.32 -2.09 11.42
C PHE A 363 -5.83 -2.59 10.07
N SER A 364 -5.71 -3.88 9.79
CA SER A 364 -6.24 -4.50 8.56
C SER A 364 -7.77 -4.42 8.47
N GLN A 365 -8.48 -4.50 9.61
CA GLN A 365 -9.95 -4.34 9.62
C GLN A 365 -10.40 -2.92 9.24
N CYS A 366 -9.59 -1.89 9.49
CA CYS A 366 -9.90 -0.53 9.05
C CYS A 366 -10.06 -0.44 7.54
N PHE A 367 -9.24 -1.17 6.77
CA PHE A 367 -9.40 -1.24 5.31
C PHE A 367 -10.72 -1.90 4.90
N ALA A 368 -11.14 -2.96 5.60
CA ALA A 368 -12.42 -3.61 5.32
C ALA A 368 -13.62 -2.69 5.63
N ILE A 369 -13.54 -1.94 6.74
CA ILE A 369 -14.57 -0.96 7.12
C ILE A 369 -14.68 0.12 6.04
N SER A 370 -13.56 0.68 5.60
CA SER A 370 -13.52 1.72 4.57
C SER A 370 -14.00 1.20 3.23
N ALA A 371 -13.55 0.01 2.81
CA ALA A 371 -13.97 -0.62 1.55
C ALA A 371 -15.46 -0.96 1.52
N PHE A 372 -16.09 -1.14 2.68
CA PHE A 372 -17.54 -1.34 2.79
C PHE A 372 -18.29 -0.01 2.88
N ALA A 373 -17.91 0.87 3.81
CA ALA A 373 -18.70 2.06 4.15
C ALA A 373 -18.55 3.18 3.09
N ALA A 374 -17.33 3.43 2.59
CA ALA A 374 -17.09 4.54 1.69
C ALA A 374 -17.83 4.41 0.35
N PRO A 375 -17.82 3.26 -0.36
CA PRO A 375 -18.62 3.10 -1.57
C PRO A 375 -20.12 3.27 -1.36
N LEU A 376 -20.69 2.69 -0.27
CA LEU A 376 -22.11 2.82 0.04
C LEU A 376 -22.54 4.27 0.19
N LEU A 377 -21.82 5.03 1.00
CA LEU A 377 -22.12 6.45 1.22
C LEU A 377 -21.93 7.25 -0.08
N ALA A 378 -20.87 6.97 -0.82
CA ALA A 378 -20.58 7.67 -2.06
C ALA A 378 -21.65 7.41 -3.13
N GLY A 379 -22.11 6.18 -3.30
CA GLY A 379 -23.15 5.86 -4.26
C GLY A 379 -24.47 6.58 -3.99
N GLN A 380 -24.89 6.61 -2.72
CA GLN A 380 -26.09 7.33 -2.32
C GLN A 380 -25.96 8.84 -2.56
N LEU A 381 -24.82 9.44 -2.21
CA LEU A 381 -24.58 10.88 -2.42
C LEU A 381 -24.54 11.22 -3.92
N LEU A 382 -23.90 10.39 -4.75
CA LEU A 382 -23.82 10.59 -6.19
C LEU A 382 -25.19 10.49 -6.87
N ASP A 383 -26.07 9.59 -6.41
CA ASP A 383 -27.42 9.47 -6.97
C ASP A 383 -28.35 10.60 -6.50
N GLN A 384 -28.25 11.02 -5.24
CA GLN A 384 -29.06 12.12 -4.69
C GLN A 384 -28.69 13.48 -5.29
N GLN A 385 -27.38 13.77 -5.38
CA GLN A 385 -26.89 15.08 -5.82
C GLN A 385 -26.65 15.14 -7.34
N ARG A 386 -26.58 14.00 -8.03
CA ARG A 386 -26.21 13.86 -9.45
C ARG A 386 -24.82 14.41 -9.81
N HIS A 387 -24.01 14.80 -8.82
CA HIS A 387 -22.64 15.31 -8.97
C HIS A 387 -21.80 14.95 -7.75
N GLY A 388 -20.47 14.92 -7.89
CA GLY A 388 -19.55 14.50 -6.83
C GLY A 388 -19.18 15.58 -5.82
N VAL A 389 -19.70 16.82 -5.93
CA VAL A 389 -19.23 17.97 -5.11
C VAL A 389 -19.36 17.70 -3.61
N GLY A 390 -20.54 17.28 -3.16
CA GLY A 390 -20.79 17.03 -1.73
C GLY A 390 -19.93 15.88 -1.18
N LEU A 391 -19.71 14.84 -1.99
CA LEU A 391 -18.83 13.74 -1.63
C LEU A 391 -17.39 14.22 -1.42
N TRP A 392 -16.83 14.92 -2.40
CA TRP A 392 -15.43 15.35 -2.35
C TRP A 392 -15.18 16.45 -1.30
N LEU A 393 -16.10 17.44 -1.13
CA LEU A 393 -16.01 18.42 -0.05
C LEU A 393 -16.16 17.78 1.33
N GLY A 394 -17.09 16.82 1.46
CA GLY A 394 -17.26 16.07 2.70
C GLY A 394 -15.99 15.31 3.08
N MET A 395 -15.35 14.64 2.10
CA MET A 395 -14.08 13.94 2.35
C MET A 395 -12.93 14.92 2.67
N ALA A 396 -12.85 16.07 2.00
CA ALA A 396 -11.87 17.10 2.33
C ALA A 396 -12.06 17.60 3.77
N ALA A 397 -13.30 17.89 4.18
CA ALA A 397 -13.63 18.31 5.54
C ALA A 397 -13.29 17.23 6.57
N LEU A 398 -13.58 15.97 6.30
CA LEU A 398 -13.22 14.83 7.17
C LEU A 398 -11.70 14.69 7.31
N CYS A 399 -10.93 14.86 6.24
CA CYS A 399 -9.46 14.83 6.30
C CYS A 399 -8.91 15.96 7.20
N VAL A 400 -9.46 17.17 7.09
CA VAL A 400 -9.10 18.30 7.97
C VAL A 400 -9.51 18.02 9.41
N ALA A 401 -10.73 17.52 9.63
CA ALA A 401 -11.23 17.14 10.96
C ALA A 401 -10.44 15.99 11.59
N GLY A 402 -9.76 15.17 10.78
CA GLY A 402 -8.87 14.09 11.22
C GLY A 402 -7.50 14.57 11.73
N LEU A 403 -7.05 15.79 11.39
CA LEU A 403 -5.74 16.30 11.81
C LEU A 403 -5.54 16.36 13.35
N PRO A 404 -6.51 16.75 14.18
CA PRO A 404 -6.39 16.67 15.63
C PRO A 404 -6.12 15.26 16.16
N LEU A 405 -6.63 14.20 15.48
CA LEU A 405 -6.35 12.80 15.86
C LEU A 405 -4.87 12.45 15.65
N VAL A 406 -4.23 13.00 14.61
CA VAL A 406 -2.79 12.85 14.39
C VAL A 406 -2.01 13.45 15.56
N GLY A 407 -2.40 14.62 16.07
CA GLY A 407 -1.80 15.21 17.27
C GLY A 407 -1.95 14.34 18.53
N GLN A 408 -3.06 13.59 18.64
CA GLN A 408 -3.23 12.61 19.72
C GLN A 408 -2.27 11.40 19.57
N VAL A 409 -2.09 10.90 18.34
CA VAL A 409 -1.12 9.82 18.04
C VAL A 409 0.28 10.23 18.49
N GLU A 410 0.73 11.45 18.14
CA GLU A 410 2.05 11.95 18.55
C GLU A 410 2.18 12.09 20.07
N ARG A 411 1.13 12.55 20.76
CA ARG A 411 1.12 12.63 22.23
C ARG A 411 1.27 11.27 22.89
N PHE A 412 0.60 10.25 22.37
CA PHE A 412 0.73 8.87 22.89
C PHE A 412 2.11 8.29 22.61
N GLN A 413 2.67 8.51 21.42
CA GLN A 413 4.03 8.08 21.11
C GLN A 413 5.07 8.71 22.04
N ARG A 414 4.97 10.03 22.28
CA ARG A 414 5.86 10.72 23.23
C ARG A 414 5.74 10.20 24.64
N ARG A 415 4.52 9.90 25.12
CA ARG A 415 4.30 9.32 26.46
C ARG A 415 4.91 7.93 26.57
N ASN A 416 4.69 7.07 25.60
CA ASN A 416 5.29 5.72 25.59
C ASN A 416 6.82 5.81 25.60
N LEU A 417 7.40 6.71 24.83
CA LEU A 417 8.84 6.94 24.81
C LEU A 417 9.37 7.38 26.17
N LEU A 418 8.72 8.38 26.80
CA LEU A 418 9.12 8.86 28.13
C LEU A 418 9.02 7.77 29.19
N GLN A 419 8.01 6.88 29.11
CA GLN A 419 7.90 5.74 30.00
C GLN A 419 9.03 4.73 29.80
N VAL A 420 9.39 4.42 28.56
CA VAL A 420 10.52 3.52 28.25
C VAL A 420 11.84 4.13 28.76
N LEU A 421 12.05 5.43 28.56
CA LEU A 421 13.25 6.12 29.06
C LEU A 421 13.29 6.18 30.59
N SER A 422 12.15 6.38 31.28
CA SER A 422 12.09 6.39 32.74
C SER A 422 12.32 5.02 33.37
N THR A 423 11.87 3.94 32.70
CA THR A 423 12.14 2.57 33.14
C THR A 423 13.55 2.09 32.80
N ALA A 424 14.15 2.61 31.70
CA ALA A 424 15.54 2.33 31.32
C ALA A 424 16.56 3.23 32.05
N GLY A 425 16.11 4.29 32.72
CA GLY A 425 16.96 5.24 33.46
C GLY A 425 17.70 4.65 34.68
N GLY A 426 17.40 3.38 35.03
CA GLY A 426 18.21 2.59 35.98
C GLY A 426 19.41 1.87 35.31
N ASP A 427 19.40 1.69 33.99
CA ASP A 427 20.39 0.88 33.25
C ASP A 427 21.04 1.62 32.07
N LEU A 428 21.07 2.98 32.05
CA LEU A 428 21.50 3.80 30.92
C LEU A 428 23.00 3.85 30.64
N GLU A 429 23.84 3.05 31.31
CA GLU A 429 25.26 2.93 31.01
C GLU A 429 25.61 1.96 29.86
N GLY A 430 24.61 1.26 29.27
CA GLY A 430 24.80 0.33 28.15
C GLY A 430 24.67 0.97 26.77
N GLU A 431 25.38 0.43 25.76
CA GLU A 431 25.40 0.89 24.36
C GLU A 431 24.01 1.02 23.72
N GLY A 432 23.00 0.21 24.14
CA GLY A 432 21.64 0.29 23.63
C GLY A 432 20.88 1.56 23.99
N GLY A 433 21.15 2.19 25.14
CA GLY A 433 20.55 3.44 25.58
C GLY A 433 21.02 4.66 24.77
N ARG A 434 22.28 4.63 24.34
CA ARG A 434 22.86 5.69 23.49
C ARG A 434 22.32 5.67 22.08
N GLU A 435 22.06 4.48 21.51
CA GLU A 435 21.52 4.36 20.13
C GLU A 435 20.07 4.85 20.05
N ILE A 436 19.27 4.63 21.09
CA ILE A 436 17.89 5.13 21.19
C ILE A 436 17.88 6.66 21.29
N LEU A 437 18.72 7.25 22.14
CA LEU A 437 18.86 8.70 22.29
C LEU A 437 19.37 9.37 21.00
N TYR A 438 20.33 8.76 20.30
CA TYR A 438 20.87 9.29 19.04
C TYR A 438 19.82 9.30 17.92
N ARG A 439 18.98 8.30 17.86
CA ARG A 439 17.88 8.19 16.87
C ARG A 439 16.82 9.27 17.05
N PHE A 440 16.62 9.77 18.27
CA PHE A 440 15.63 10.81 18.57
C PHE A 440 16.20 12.22 18.52
N ASP A 441 17.44 12.44 18.91
CA ASP A 441 18.09 13.76 18.83
C ASP A 441 18.33 14.18 17.38
N THR A 442 18.64 13.24 16.50
CA THR A 442 18.72 13.47 15.05
C THR A 442 17.35 13.70 14.39
N LYS A 443 16.27 13.07 14.89
CA LYS A 443 14.90 13.34 14.42
C LYS A 443 14.35 14.69 14.90
N GLY A 444 14.83 15.24 16.04
CA GLY A 444 14.34 16.50 16.63
C GLY A 444 15.05 17.76 16.13
N LYS A 445 16.31 17.68 15.70
CA LYS A 445 17.14 18.85 15.33
C LYS A 445 17.01 19.33 13.89
N SER A 446 16.26 18.65 13.02
CA SER A 446 16.09 19.12 11.63
C SER A 446 15.05 20.27 11.46
N GLY A 447 14.52 20.82 12.55
CA GLY A 447 13.46 21.82 12.53
C GLY A 447 13.83 23.27 12.89
N SER A 448 15.08 23.56 13.30
CA SER A 448 15.49 24.94 13.59
C SER A 448 17.02 25.09 13.50
N ALA A 449 17.51 25.47 12.34
CA ALA A 449 18.82 26.10 12.20
C ALA A 449 18.78 27.07 11.02
N THR A 450 18.48 28.29 11.29
CA THR A 450 18.94 29.45 10.52
C THR A 450 20.44 29.61 10.77
N PRO A 451 21.26 29.83 9.76
CA PRO A 451 22.71 30.05 9.95
C PRO A 451 22.95 31.52 10.36
N THR A 452 23.35 31.72 11.60
CA THR A 452 24.06 32.94 11.96
C THR A 452 25.55 32.71 11.76
N SER A 453 26.12 33.48 10.85
CA SER A 453 27.55 33.70 10.68
C SER A 453 28.13 34.35 11.94
N ASP A 454 29.14 33.73 12.56
CA ASP A 454 30.14 34.48 13.26
C ASP A 454 31.51 33.81 13.12
N ASN A 455 32.41 34.68 12.70
CA ASN A 455 33.80 34.48 12.35
C ASN A 455 34.64 34.87 13.58
N SER A 456 35.45 33.99 14.13
CA SER A 456 36.65 34.39 14.83
C SER A 456 37.62 33.21 14.99
N GLY A 457 38.80 33.44 14.46
CA GLY A 457 39.87 32.46 14.47
C GLY A 457 40.61 32.39 15.81
N SER A 458 41.34 31.33 15.99
CA SER A 458 42.73 31.41 16.52
C SER A 458 43.45 30.06 16.34
N ASN A 459 44.71 30.22 15.94
CA ASN A 459 45.75 29.22 15.79
C ASN A 459 46.12 28.49 17.09
N ASN A 460 46.58 27.24 16.98
CA ASN A 460 47.92 26.79 17.39
C ASN A 460 48.11 25.28 17.14
N THR A 461 49.00 24.98 16.24
CA THR A 461 50.35 24.36 16.29
C THR A 461 50.60 23.12 17.16
N ALA A 462 51.02 22.07 16.44
CA ALA A 462 52.15 21.14 16.70
C ALA A 462 51.96 20.13 17.85
N SER A 463 52.22 18.87 17.70
CA SER A 463 53.48 18.23 17.31
C SER A 463 53.30 16.69 17.17
N ALA A 464 54.13 16.14 16.32
CA ALA A 464 54.37 14.72 16.07
C ALA A 464 55.16 14.04 17.22
N THR A 465 55.03 12.71 17.33
CA THR A 465 56.12 11.75 17.60
C THR A 465 55.58 10.32 17.51
N THR A 466 55.93 9.60 16.58
CA THR A 466 56.77 8.42 16.28
C THR A 466 56.98 7.36 17.36
N ALA A 467 57.02 6.16 16.79
CA ALA A 467 57.74 4.93 17.19
C ALA A 467 56.96 3.96 18.06
N SER A 468 56.90 2.72 17.78
CA SER A 468 57.61 1.66 17.11
C SER A 468 57.44 0.37 17.91
N ASP A 469 57.24 -0.71 17.18
CA ASP A 469 57.75 -2.08 17.38
C ASP A 469 57.43 -2.87 18.68
N SER A 470 56.93 -4.04 18.59
CA SER A 470 57.57 -5.32 18.33
C SER A 470 56.77 -6.48 18.92
N ASN A 471 56.59 -7.49 18.12
CA ASN A 471 56.94 -8.92 18.31
C ASN A 471 56.40 -9.63 19.55
N ALA A 472 55.80 -10.74 19.43
CA ALA A 472 56.20 -12.05 18.99
C ALA A 472 55.42 -13.14 19.73
N THR A 473 55.04 -14.12 18.98
CA THR A 473 55.17 -15.59 19.18
C THR A 473 54.39 -16.32 20.29
N SER A 474 53.73 -17.24 19.79
CA SER A 474 53.81 -18.74 19.94
C SER A 474 52.78 -19.36 20.87
N SER A 475 52.15 -20.27 20.34
CA SER A 475 52.14 -21.76 20.36
C SER A 475 51.00 -22.31 21.21
N SER A 476 50.16 -23.06 20.61
CA SER A 476 50.14 -24.50 20.36
C SER A 476 49.28 -25.29 21.35
N GLN A 477 48.55 -26.18 20.75
CA GLN A 477 48.10 -27.51 21.23
C GLN A 477 46.94 -27.53 22.25
N ASP A 478 46.06 -28.46 22.28
CA ASP A 478 45.74 -29.66 21.47
C ASP A 478 44.54 -30.33 22.16
N SER A 479 43.86 -31.21 21.42
CA SER A 479 43.03 -32.32 21.92
C SER A 479 41.71 -31.94 22.63
N GLY A 480 40.55 -32.56 22.38
CA GLY A 480 40.17 -33.78 21.72
C GLY A 480 38.86 -34.25 22.34
N GLN A 481 38.00 -34.85 21.51
CA GLN A 481 37.00 -35.89 21.81
C GLN A 481 35.96 -35.56 22.93
N THR A 482 34.73 -35.57 22.65
CA THR A 482 33.80 -36.66 22.22
C THR A 482 32.57 -36.08 21.54
#